data_a63ab94dfd1a3c0b86d2191dd446a773
#
_entry.id   a63ab94dfd1a3c0b86d2191dd446a773
#
_cell.length_a   1.000
_cell.length_b   1.000
_cell.length_c   1.000
_cell.angle_alpha   90.00
_cell.angle_beta   90.00
_cell.angle_gamma   90.00
#
_symmetry.space_group_name_H-M   'P 1'
#
loop_
_entity.id
_entity.type
_entity.pdbx_description
1 polymer ?
#
loop_
_entity_poly.entity_id
_entity_poly.type
_entity_poly.pdbx_seq_one_letter_code
_entity_poly.pdbx_strand_id
1 'polypeptide(L)'
;VPIYVSAGFGFTSDPQPPAIPHDNNPVGSYRRTFELPAEWEGQRVFLHFGAVNSAMYVWVNGQKVGYSQDAKLPAEFDVTSHVRPGENTLAVEVYRWSDGSYLEDQDFWRLSGIERDVYLYAVPQVRLRDFYFKQDLSVDFSTADYEVVMDLRNHLGKEERGGAELQLLYGQEVVSSQN
;
A
#
# COMPACT_ATOMS: atom_id res chain seq x y z
N VAL A 1 19.76 -18.40 10.76
CA VAL A 1 19.98 -17.76 9.47
C VAL A 1 20.72 -16.47 9.73
N PRO A 2 21.85 -16.19 9.02
CA PRO A 2 22.52 -14.91 9.14
C PRO A 2 21.56 -13.74 8.83
N ILE A 3 21.69 -12.63 9.56
CA ILE A 3 20.88 -11.43 9.31
C ILE A 3 21.19 -10.81 7.95
N TYR A 4 22.48 -10.89 7.55
CA TYR A 4 22.96 -10.39 6.28
C TYR A 4 23.65 -11.53 5.51
N VAL A 5 23.29 -11.68 4.24
CA VAL A 5 23.89 -12.64 3.32
C VAL A 5 23.92 -12.00 1.93
N SER A 6 25.08 -11.94 1.30
CA SER A 6 25.26 -11.36 -0.03
C SER A 6 24.98 -12.36 -1.17
N ALA A 7 24.87 -13.65 -0.87
CA ALA A 7 24.59 -14.68 -1.86
C ALA A 7 23.85 -15.87 -1.25
N GLY A 8 23.05 -16.56 -2.08
CA GLY A 8 22.30 -17.76 -1.72
C GLY A 8 21.00 -17.46 -0.96
N PHE A 9 20.18 -18.47 -0.79
CA PHE A 9 18.88 -18.39 -0.15
C PHE A 9 18.96 -18.86 1.30
N GLY A 10 18.44 -18.03 2.23
CA GLY A 10 18.52 -18.35 3.66
C GLY A 10 17.68 -19.54 4.11
N PHE A 11 16.80 -20.05 3.27
CA PHE A 11 15.87 -21.15 3.57
C PHE A 11 16.22 -22.46 2.84
N THR A 12 17.10 -22.45 1.86
CA THR A 12 17.50 -23.66 1.11
C THR A 12 18.90 -23.54 0.57
N SER A 13 19.62 -24.68 0.52
CA SER A 13 20.89 -24.82 -0.18
C SER A 13 20.74 -25.37 -1.60
N ASP A 14 19.53 -25.88 -1.94
CA ASP A 14 19.18 -26.38 -3.28
C ASP A 14 17.89 -25.68 -3.73
N PRO A 15 18.02 -24.51 -4.37
CA PRO A 15 16.89 -23.69 -4.78
C PRO A 15 16.09 -24.35 -5.90
N GLN A 16 14.80 -24.52 -5.69
CA GLN A 16 13.82 -25.08 -6.63
C GLN A 16 12.60 -24.14 -6.73
N PRO A 17 12.75 -22.94 -7.34
CA PRO A 17 11.63 -22.01 -7.43
C PRO A 17 10.40 -22.64 -8.13
N PRO A 18 9.17 -22.43 -7.64
CA PRO A 18 8.76 -21.56 -6.52
C PRO A 18 8.65 -22.28 -5.17
N ALA A 19 9.25 -23.46 -4.99
CA ALA A 19 9.08 -24.28 -3.79
C ALA A 19 9.65 -23.62 -2.53
N ILE A 20 8.83 -23.51 -1.50
CA ILE A 20 9.20 -23.00 -0.17
C ILE A 20 9.10 -24.11 0.85
N PRO A 21 10.05 -24.23 1.80
CA PRO A 21 9.99 -25.26 2.84
C PRO A 21 8.76 -25.04 3.74
N HIS A 22 7.95 -26.07 3.90
CA HIS A 22 6.81 -26.04 4.82
C HIS A 22 7.24 -26.26 6.27
N ASP A 23 8.28 -27.06 6.50
CA ASP A 23 8.73 -27.48 7.83
C ASP A 23 9.53 -26.40 8.57
N ASN A 24 10.09 -25.42 7.85
CA ASN A 24 10.93 -24.36 8.40
C ASN A 24 10.57 -22.99 7.82
N ASN A 25 9.29 -22.67 7.85
CA ASN A 25 8.78 -21.35 7.49
C ASN A 25 8.06 -20.73 8.69
N PRO A 26 8.79 -20.04 9.59
CA PRO A 26 8.18 -19.40 10.74
C PRO A 26 7.08 -18.41 10.35
N VAL A 27 5.99 -18.43 11.12
CA VAL A 27 4.84 -17.53 10.92
C VAL A 27 4.68 -16.64 12.15
N GLY A 28 4.68 -15.34 11.94
CA GLY A 28 4.32 -14.35 12.95
C GLY A 28 2.82 -14.10 12.94
N SER A 29 2.15 -14.36 14.08
CA SER A 29 0.72 -14.08 14.24
C SER A 29 0.54 -12.81 15.07
N TYR A 30 -0.11 -11.82 14.49
CA TYR A 30 -0.37 -10.51 15.10
C TYR A 30 -1.87 -10.35 15.32
N ARG A 31 -2.26 -9.79 16.46
CA ARG A 31 -3.64 -9.43 16.75
C ARG A 31 -3.70 -8.12 17.52
N ARG A 32 -4.61 -7.22 17.09
CA ARG A 32 -4.82 -5.94 17.73
C ARG A 32 -6.29 -5.53 17.62
N THR A 33 -6.81 -4.88 18.65
CA THR A 33 -8.07 -4.13 18.58
C THR A 33 -7.81 -2.68 18.22
N PHE A 34 -8.76 -2.06 17.54
CA PHE A 34 -8.77 -0.64 17.20
C PHE A 34 -10.19 -0.12 17.17
N GLU A 35 -10.35 1.17 17.39
CA GLU A 35 -11.63 1.86 17.27
C GLU A 35 -11.73 2.61 15.95
N LEU A 36 -12.86 2.49 15.28
CA LEU A 36 -13.18 3.28 14.09
C LEU A 36 -13.82 4.59 14.53
N PRO A 37 -13.23 5.77 14.19
CA PRO A 37 -13.81 7.06 14.50
C PRO A 37 -15.21 7.22 13.89
N ALA A 38 -16.15 7.79 14.64
CA ALA A 38 -17.54 7.96 14.19
C ALA A 38 -17.64 8.89 12.97
N GLU A 39 -16.73 9.84 12.84
CA GLU A 39 -16.64 10.77 11.71
C GLU A 39 -16.25 10.11 10.38
N TRP A 40 -15.85 8.84 10.41
CA TRP A 40 -15.55 8.06 9.20
C TRP A 40 -16.76 7.32 8.65
N GLU A 41 -17.92 7.46 9.29
CA GLU A 41 -19.18 6.88 8.80
C GLU A 41 -19.48 7.36 7.38
N GLY A 42 -19.81 6.43 6.48
CA GLY A 42 -20.08 6.70 5.07
C GLY A 42 -18.85 6.94 4.19
N GLN A 43 -17.64 6.94 4.76
CA GLN A 43 -16.40 7.02 4.00
C GLN A 43 -15.87 5.64 3.59
N ARG A 44 -14.91 5.62 2.67
CA ARG A 44 -14.13 4.42 2.37
C ARG A 44 -12.96 4.32 3.35
N VAL A 45 -12.80 3.15 3.94
CA VAL A 45 -11.73 2.91 4.92
C VAL A 45 -10.70 1.96 4.32
N PHE A 46 -9.44 2.38 4.36
CA PHE A 46 -8.31 1.60 3.89
C PHE A 46 -7.36 1.26 5.03
N LEU A 47 -6.86 0.02 5.00
CA LEU A 47 -5.80 -0.45 5.87
C LEU A 47 -4.51 -0.50 5.08
N HIS A 48 -3.51 0.25 5.54
CA HIS A 48 -2.21 0.39 4.89
C HIS A 48 -1.11 -0.27 5.71
N PHE A 49 -0.30 -1.09 5.05
CA PHE A 49 0.96 -1.63 5.57
C PHE A 49 2.10 -1.03 4.75
N GLY A 50 3.02 -0.34 5.40
CA GLY A 50 4.12 0.32 4.70
C GLY A 50 5.17 -0.64 4.13
N ALA A 51 5.41 -1.77 4.80
CA ALA A 51 6.20 -2.91 4.30
C ALA A 51 6.01 -4.12 5.21
N VAL A 52 5.88 -5.30 4.62
CA VAL A 52 5.78 -6.58 5.36
C VAL A 52 6.57 -7.66 4.63
N ASN A 53 7.57 -8.23 5.29
CA ASN A 53 8.44 -9.26 4.71
C ASN A 53 8.08 -10.65 5.30
N SER A 54 7.84 -11.70 4.49
CA SER A 54 7.85 -11.73 3.01
C SER A 54 6.45 -11.76 2.42
N ALA A 55 5.47 -12.35 3.09
CA ALA A 55 4.08 -12.44 2.68
C ALA A 55 3.16 -12.36 3.88
N MET A 56 1.94 -11.87 3.68
CA MET A 56 0.96 -11.78 4.75
C MET A 56 -0.45 -12.11 4.28
N TYR A 57 -1.23 -12.67 5.21
CA TYR A 57 -2.69 -12.70 5.14
C TYR A 57 -3.27 -11.75 6.19
N VAL A 58 -4.37 -11.11 5.84
CA VAL A 58 -5.03 -10.09 6.67
C VAL A 58 -6.49 -10.45 6.90
N TRP A 59 -6.94 -10.32 8.15
CA TRP A 59 -8.34 -10.47 8.58
C TRP A 59 -8.78 -9.26 9.38
N VAL A 60 -10.01 -8.82 9.16
CA VAL A 60 -10.70 -7.83 9.98
C VAL A 60 -11.98 -8.45 10.49
N ASN A 61 -12.21 -8.40 11.81
CA ASN A 61 -13.37 -8.97 12.47
C ASN A 61 -13.61 -10.47 12.14
N GLY A 62 -12.52 -11.22 11.96
CA GLY A 62 -12.55 -12.64 11.62
C GLY A 62 -12.81 -12.95 10.14
N GLN A 63 -13.03 -11.95 9.30
CA GLN A 63 -13.19 -12.11 7.85
C GLN A 63 -11.88 -11.87 7.13
N LYS A 64 -11.52 -12.75 6.21
CA LYS A 64 -10.31 -12.60 5.39
C LYS A 64 -10.49 -11.42 4.44
N VAL A 65 -9.58 -10.45 4.54
CA VAL A 65 -9.54 -9.25 3.71
C VAL A 65 -8.70 -9.49 2.46
N GLY A 66 -7.51 -10.07 2.62
CA GLY A 66 -6.62 -10.25 1.50
C GLY A 66 -5.29 -10.94 1.82
N TYR A 67 -4.45 -10.93 0.82
CA TYR A 67 -3.08 -11.44 0.81
C TYR A 67 -2.18 -10.43 0.11
N SER A 68 -0.94 -10.31 0.57
CA SER A 68 0.10 -9.54 -0.12
C SER A 68 1.45 -10.22 0.05
N GLN A 69 2.26 -10.12 -0.99
CA GLN A 69 3.71 -10.30 -0.99
C GLN A 69 4.31 -9.13 -1.76
N ASP A 70 5.60 -9.02 -1.95
CA ASP A 70 6.33 -7.83 -2.33
C ASP A 70 6.75 -7.04 -1.08
N ALA A 71 7.82 -7.55 -0.48
CA ALA A 71 8.19 -7.25 0.90
C ALA A 71 8.54 -5.78 1.18
N LYS A 72 8.90 -5.00 0.18
CA LYS A 72 9.41 -3.63 0.37
C LYS A 72 8.46 -2.53 -0.10
N LEU A 73 7.41 -2.90 -0.82
CA LEU A 73 6.37 -1.98 -1.26
C LEU A 73 5.19 -1.96 -0.28
N PRO A 74 4.44 -0.85 -0.25
CA PRO A 74 3.22 -0.77 0.54
C PRO A 74 2.13 -1.70 0.03
N ALA A 75 1.34 -2.27 0.95
CA ALA A 75 0.12 -3.00 0.65
C ALA A 75 -1.09 -2.28 1.22
N GLU A 76 -2.11 -2.10 0.41
CA GLU A 76 -3.36 -1.45 0.77
C GLU A 76 -4.55 -2.37 0.59
N PHE A 77 -5.43 -2.39 1.59
CA PHE A 77 -6.67 -3.15 1.56
C PHE A 77 -7.86 -2.25 1.84
N ASP A 78 -8.85 -2.29 0.97
CA ASP A 78 -10.16 -1.69 1.25
C ASP A 78 -10.90 -2.54 2.27
N VAL A 79 -11.05 -2.02 3.46
CA VAL A 79 -11.69 -2.71 4.58
C VAL A 79 -13.08 -2.16 4.89
N THR A 80 -13.62 -1.28 4.07
CA THR A 80 -14.90 -0.58 4.29
C THR A 80 -16.04 -1.53 4.68
N SER A 81 -16.16 -2.66 4.00
CA SER A 81 -17.20 -3.67 4.28
C SER A 81 -16.89 -4.60 5.46
N HIS A 82 -15.69 -4.52 6.01
CA HIS A 82 -15.21 -5.40 7.08
C HIS A 82 -15.17 -4.71 8.44
N VAL A 83 -15.19 -3.38 8.47
CA VAL A 83 -15.18 -2.57 9.70
C VAL A 83 -16.59 -2.15 10.10
N ARG A 84 -16.73 -1.82 11.37
CA ARG A 84 -17.97 -1.29 11.97
C ARG A 84 -17.63 -0.14 12.91
N PRO A 85 -18.59 0.76 13.21
CA PRO A 85 -18.39 1.78 14.24
C PRO A 85 -17.94 1.16 15.57
N GLY A 86 -17.03 1.83 16.27
CA GLY A 86 -16.46 1.37 17.53
C GLY A 86 -15.37 0.31 17.37
N GLU A 87 -15.34 -0.66 18.27
CA GLU A 87 -14.28 -1.64 18.35
C GLU A 87 -14.27 -2.66 17.21
N ASN A 88 -13.11 -2.84 16.62
CA ASN A 88 -12.79 -3.81 15.58
C ASN A 88 -11.51 -4.60 15.95
N THR A 89 -11.35 -5.76 15.36
CA THR A 89 -10.17 -6.61 15.54
C THR A 89 -9.44 -6.80 14.20
N LEU A 90 -8.15 -6.49 14.19
CA LEU A 90 -7.22 -6.83 13.12
C LEU A 90 -6.44 -8.08 13.51
N ALA A 91 -6.32 -9.04 12.61
CA ALA A 91 -5.39 -10.16 12.71
C ALA A 91 -4.56 -10.27 11.42
N VAL A 92 -3.27 -10.57 11.58
CA VAL A 92 -2.33 -10.69 10.46
C VAL A 92 -1.46 -11.91 10.70
N GLU A 93 -1.31 -12.75 9.69
CA GLU A 93 -0.27 -13.79 9.63
C GLU A 93 0.82 -13.34 8.67
N VAL A 94 2.07 -13.32 9.16
CA VAL A 94 3.23 -12.93 8.37
C VAL A 94 4.15 -14.14 8.23
N TYR A 95 4.39 -14.55 7.01
CA TYR A 95 5.25 -15.67 6.65
C TYR A 95 6.66 -15.19 6.38
N ARG A 96 7.65 -15.86 6.97
CA ARG A 96 9.05 -15.50 6.79
C ARG A 96 9.51 -15.68 5.35
N TRP A 97 9.04 -16.73 4.69
CA TRP A 97 9.41 -17.08 3.32
C TRP A 97 8.18 -17.23 2.44
N SER A 98 8.27 -16.77 1.22
CA SER A 98 7.30 -16.96 0.14
C SER A 98 8.05 -17.26 -1.16
N ASP A 99 7.34 -17.59 -2.22
CA ASP A 99 7.95 -17.72 -3.55
C ASP A 99 8.59 -16.41 -4.02
N GLY A 100 8.07 -15.26 -3.60
CA GLY A 100 8.70 -13.95 -3.78
C GLY A 100 10.10 -13.84 -3.18
N SER A 101 10.41 -14.63 -2.14
CA SER A 101 11.75 -14.66 -1.53
C SER A 101 12.86 -15.08 -2.49
N TYR A 102 12.54 -15.77 -3.58
CA TYR A 102 13.50 -16.07 -4.64
C TYR A 102 13.86 -14.86 -5.49
N LEU A 103 12.92 -13.93 -5.66
CA LEU A 103 13.10 -12.73 -6.48
C LEU A 103 13.63 -11.54 -5.65
N GLU A 104 13.29 -11.52 -4.36
CA GLU A 104 13.63 -10.45 -3.42
C GLU A 104 14.93 -10.71 -2.64
N ASP A 105 15.72 -11.67 -3.10
CA ASP A 105 16.96 -12.08 -2.46
C ASP A 105 18.18 -11.29 -2.99
N GLN A 106 18.09 -9.96 -2.90
CA GLN A 106 19.22 -9.08 -3.17
C GLN A 106 20.14 -9.00 -1.94
N ASP A 107 21.17 -8.20 -2.06
CA ASP A 107 22.13 -7.85 -1.00
C ASP A 107 21.45 -7.06 0.13
N PHE A 108 20.67 -7.78 0.96
CA PHE A 108 19.71 -7.19 1.87
C PHE A 108 19.74 -7.84 3.26
N TRP A 109 19.20 -7.11 4.26
CA TRP A 109 18.97 -7.65 5.59
C TRP A 109 17.87 -8.73 5.56
N ARG A 110 18.15 -9.89 6.17
CA ARG A 110 17.22 -11.03 6.28
C ARG A 110 16.26 -10.88 7.47
N LEU A 111 15.69 -9.70 7.63
CA LEU A 111 14.65 -9.43 8.61
C LEU A 111 13.29 -9.77 8.02
N SER A 112 12.37 -10.22 8.87
CA SER A 112 11.00 -10.53 8.48
C SER A 112 10.03 -9.99 9.53
N GLY A 113 8.79 -9.78 9.13
CA GLY A 113 7.75 -9.19 9.94
C GLY A 113 7.21 -7.90 9.35
N ILE A 114 6.56 -7.12 10.17
CA ILE A 114 6.03 -5.81 9.81
C ILE A 114 7.15 -4.79 10.03
N GLU A 115 7.70 -4.25 8.95
CA GLU A 115 8.91 -3.43 8.99
C GLU A 115 8.63 -1.92 9.06
N ARG A 116 7.43 -1.50 8.65
CA ARG A 116 7.01 -0.10 8.63
C ARG A 116 5.64 0.07 9.25
N ASP A 117 5.19 1.30 9.34
CA ASP A 117 3.92 1.67 9.96
C ASP A 117 2.73 0.95 9.35
N VAL A 118 1.76 0.63 10.22
CA VAL A 118 0.44 0.12 9.85
C VAL A 118 -0.58 1.13 10.36
N TYR A 119 -1.42 1.63 9.46
CA TYR A 119 -2.44 2.60 9.81
C TYR A 119 -3.72 2.42 8.99
N LEU A 120 -4.79 3.00 9.51
CA LEU A 120 -6.05 3.17 8.80
C LEU A 120 -6.18 4.62 8.34
N TYR A 121 -6.80 4.81 7.20
CA TYR A 121 -7.24 6.12 6.75
C TYR A 121 -8.59 6.03 6.07
N ALA A 122 -9.34 7.13 6.12
CA ALA A 122 -10.65 7.22 5.47
C ALA A 122 -10.63 8.28 4.39
N VAL A 123 -11.41 8.06 3.34
CA VAL A 123 -11.51 8.96 2.20
C VAL A 123 -12.97 9.06 1.73
N PRO A 124 -13.35 10.17 1.08
CA PRO A 124 -14.66 10.31 0.46
C PRO A 124 -14.96 9.24 -0.58
N GLN A 125 -16.23 8.93 -0.81
CA GLN A 125 -16.70 8.00 -1.84
C GLN A 125 -16.30 8.44 -3.26
N VAL A 126 -16.21 9.74 -3.50
CA VAL A 126 -15.68 10.34 -4.74
C VAL A 126 -14.44 11.11 -4.37
N ARG A 127 -13.32 10.77 -5.01
CA ARG A 127 -12.03 11.40 -4.68
C ARG A 127 -11.09 11.44 -5.86
N LEU A 128 -10.17 12.39 -5.82
CA LEU A 128 -8.91 12.29 -6.55
C LEU A 128 -8.05 11.24 -5.83
N ARG A 129 -7.76 10.13 -6.52
CA ARG A 129 -6.92 9.07 -5.96
C ARG A 129 -5.44 9.35 -6.14
N ASP A 130 -5.10 9.83 -7.35
CA ASP A 130 -3.71 10.07 -7.74
C ASP A 130 -3.67 11.09 -8.87
N PHE A 131 -2.54 11.74 -9.05
CA PHE A 131 -2.26 12.57 -10.20
C PHE A 131 -0.82 12.42 -10.65
N TYR A 132 -0.61 12.58 -11.93
CA TYR A 132 0.71 12.56 -12.53
C TYR A 132 0.95 13.87 -13.30
N PHE A 133 2.02 14.55 -12.92
CA PHE A 133 2.44 15.82 -13.53
C PHE A 133 3.59 15.56 -14.49
N LYS A 134 3.42 15.96 -15.74
CA LYS A 134 4.45 15.93 -16.77
C LYS A 134 4.80 17.36 -17.18
N GLN A 135 6.05 17.57 -17.49
CA GLN A 135 6.54 18.83 -18.00
C GLN A 135 7.51 18.61 -19.15
N ASP A 136 7.35 19.41 -20.19
CA ASP A 136 8.29 19.50 -21.30
C ASP A 136 8.82 20.93 -21.39
N LEU A 137 10.14 21.07 -21.31
CA LEU A 137 10.82 22.36 -21.41
C LEU A 137 11.30 22.60 -22.83
N SER A 138 11.17 23.81 -23.33
CA SER A 138 11.82 24.23 -24.57
C SER A 138 13.36 24.11 -24.46
N VAL A 139 14.03 23.99 -25.60
CA VAL A 139 15.51 23.81 -25.65
C VAL A 139 16.26 24.98 -24.99
N ASP A 140 15.69 26.15 -25.04
CA ASP A 140 16.25 27.39 -24.45
C ASP A 140 15.71 27.66 -23.03
N PHE A 141 14.88 26.77 -22.49
CA PHE A 141 14.23 26.87 -21.18
C PHE A 141 13.34 28.13 -21.01
N SER A 142 12.90 28.73 -22.12
CA SER A 142 12.08 29.94 -22.07
C SER A 142 10.58 29.66 -21.88
N THR A 143 10.15 28.45 -22.25
CA THR A 143 8.76 27.96 -22.11
C THR A 143 8.69 26.57 -21.57
N ALA A 144 7.54 26.23 -20.96
CA ALA A 144 7.24 24.89 -20.49
C ALA A 144 5.78 24.53 -20.79
N ASP A 145 5.60 23.32 -21.33
CA ASP A 145 4.28 22.71 -21.47
C ASP A 145 4.02 21.78 -20.29
N TYR A 146 2.82 21.82 -19.72
CA TYR A 146 2.41 20.99 -18.59
C TYR A 146 1.21 20.13 -18.95
N GLU A 147 1.29 18.85 -18.59
CA GLU A 147 0.19 17.91 -18.64
C GLU A 147 -0.05 17.36 -17.24
N VAL A 148 -1.31 17.38 -16.76
CA VAL A 148 -1.70 16.74 -15.50
C VAL A 148 -2.72 15.65 -15.80
N VAL A 149 -2.36 14.41 -15.52
CA VAL A 149 -3.25 13.25 -15.61
C VAL A 149 -3.79 12.96 -14.21
N MET A 150 -5.12 12.92 -14.05
CA MET A 150 -5.79 12.69 -12.77
C MET A 150 -6.51 11.35 -12.75
N ASP A 151 -6.30 10.54 -11.69
CA ASP A 151 -7.07 9.32 -11.41
C ASP A 151 -8.21 9.66 -10.42
N LEU A 152 -9.41 9.80 -10.95
CA LEU A 152 -10.63 10.03 -10.18
C LEU A 152 -11.33 8.71 -9.89
N ARG A 153 -11.69 8.49 -8.62
CA ARG A 153 -12.45 7.30 -8.19
C ARG A 153 -13.81 7.69 -7.67
N ASN A 154 -14.83 6.99 -8.18
CA ASN A 154 -16.21 7.10 -7.73
C ASN A 154 -16.70 5.73 -7.25
N HIS A 155 -16.98 5.61 -5.96
CA HIS A 155 -17.46 4.39 -5.30
C HIS A 155 -18.96 4.43 -4.97
N LEU A 156 -19.69 5.47 -5.43
CA LEU A 156 -21.14 5.61 -5.14
C LEU A 156 -22.04 4.66 -5.94
N GLY A 157 -21.49 4.01 -6.97
CA GLY A 157 -22.29 3.15 -7.88
C GLY A 157 -23.27 3.89 -8.78
N LYS A 158 -23.18 5.21 -8.85
CA LYS A 158 -23.96 6.11 -9.71
C LYS A 158 -23.06 7.21 -10.25
N GLU A 159 -23.47 7.82 -11.37
CA GLU A 159 -22.78 8.99 -11.89
C GLU A 159 -22.82 10.14 -10.87
N GLU A 160 -21.72 10.84 -10.76
CA GLU A 160 -21.57 12.06 -9.96
C GLU A 160 -20.83 13.11 -10.77
N ARG A 161 -21.26 14.37 -10.65
CA ARG A 161 -20.61 15.49 -11.32
C ARG A 161 -19.69 16.19 -10.33
N GLY A 162 -18.48 16.46 -10.77
CA GLY A 162 -17.49 17.19 -10.00
C GLY A 162 -16.63 18.04 -10.92
N GLY A 163 -15.90 18.97 -10.33
CA GLY A 163 -14.88 19.77 -11.01
C GLY A 163 -13.53 19.58 -10.31
N ALA A 164 -12.46 19.79 -11.04
CA ALA A 164 -11.13 19.92 -10.50
C ALA A 164 -10.53 21.24 -10.97
N GLU A 165 -9.96 22.00 -10.05
CA GLU A 165 -9.21 23.20 -10.36
C GLU A 165 -7.72 22.90 -10.25
N LEU A 166 -6.98 23.28 -11.28
CA LEU A 166 -5.53 23.16 -11.33
C LEU A 166 -4.93 24.57 -11.28
N GLN A 167 -4.05 24.82 -10.32
CA GLN A 167 -3.34 26.10 -10.19
C GLN A 167 -1.83 25.87 -10.23
N LEU A 168 -1.15 26.63 -11.07
CA LEU A 168 0.30 26.76 -11.05
C LEU A 168 0.67 28.00 -10.25
N LEU A 169 1.50 27.83 -9.22
CA LEU A 169 1.91 28.91 -8.34
C LEU A 169 3.42 29.20 -8.47
N TYR A 170 3.78 30.46 -8.39
CA TYR A 170 5.15 30.91 -8.14
C TYR A 170 5.18 31.61 -6.77
N GLY A 171 5.77 30.95 -5.79
CA GLY A 171 5.62 31.38 -4.40
C GLY A 171 4.16 31.28 -3.93
N GLN A 172 3.51 32.42 -3.68
CA GLN A 172 2.09 32.50 -3.33
C GLN A 172 1.21 33.07 -4.45
N GLU A 173 1.79 33.41 -5.58
CA GLU A 173 1.10 34.00 -6.73
C GLU A 173 0.64 32.90 -7.68
N VAL A 174 -0.65 32.91 -8.07
CA VAL A 174 -1.19 32.01 -9.09
C VAL A 174 -0.80 32.54 -10.46
N VAL A 175 0.05 31.83 -11.17
CA VAL A 175 0.52 32.21 -12.51
C VAL A 175 -0.32 31.61 -13.64
N SER A 176 -1.04 30.49 -13.34
CA SER A 176 -1.99 29.89 -14.28
C SER A 176 -3.06 29.11 -13.49
N SER A 177 -4.28 29.07 -14.01
CA SER A 177 -5.39 28.29 -13.48
C SER A 177 -6.20 27.68 -14.62
N GLN A 178 -6.63 26.41 -14.44
CA GLN A 178 -7.50 25.66 -15.35
C GLN A 178 -8.60 24.95 -14.54
N ASN A 179 -9.83 24.91 -15.09
CA ASN A 179 -10.99 24.23 -14.52
C ASN A 179 -11.45 23.07 -15.42
#